data_fac6349a339b4141f7a4a5951328118c
#
_entry.id   fac6349a339b4141f7a4a5951328118c
#
_cell.length_a   1.000
_cell.length_b   1.000
_cell.length_c   1.000
_cell.angle_alpha   90.00
_cell.angle_beta   90.00
_cell.angle_gamma   90.00
#
_symmetry.space_group_name_H-M   'P 1'
#
loop_
_entity.id
_entity.type
_entity.pdbx_description
1 polymer ?
#
loop_
_entity_poly.entity_id
_entity_poly.type
_entity_poly.pdbx_seq_one_letter_code
_entity_poly.pdbx_strand_id
1 'polypeptide(L)'
;ALAEQDDPGIDFEILVLDNGSSDGTAEWMRREVLPRNPRVRLIASPVNLGFCAGNNRLVAEARGDAVAFLNNDTRPRRGWLKALAAALVAAPPDVAAVSGLIVDWSGERLDFGRGLVTFDGHAFQLDFRRPLATAHVPAAGEELPFACGGNMLIRRASFLAAGGFDEDYFAYLEDVDLGWRLWSGGERVLCAPDAVVHHRSSATSDLLGLYNRGFLFERNAFLTAYKNYEEGLWERVMPAILLTLLSRTQTLLAEHNPGGETLRLDPYAGLIANTAPNGRPAPVAPPSSSQLPPAWTWRGFTVRWRGYGPLDFLRRGTRKLFGGAAASPPASGAEQPRLTDERTIAQLRGLSWLLGNLDRAAAHRAAIQARRKRSDREILARFPRFLVPTYPGDHGLFASPGFQSWLPADVPLERTVLDDIMEMG
;
A
#
# COMPACT_ATOMS: atom_id res chain seq x y z
N ALA A 1 -2.59 28.13 -15.17
CA ALA A 1 -1.69 28.18 -14.00
C ALA A 1 -0.23 27.97 -14.39
N LEU A 2 0.15 26.88 -15.13
CA LEU A 2 1.57 26.67 -15.51
C LEU A 2 2.09 27.73 -16.48
N ALA A 3 1.25 28.24 -17.40
CA ALA A 3 1.61 29.34 -18.30
C ALA A 3 1.77 30.70 -17.59
N GLU A 4 1.30 30.82 -16.36
CA GLU A 4 1.29 32.03 -15.53
C GLU A 4 2.34 31.99 -14.42
N GLN A 5 3.23 31.00 -14.43
CA GLN A 5 4.31 30.92 -13.45
C GLN A 5 5.24 32.10 -13.56
N ASP A 6 5.71 32.59 -12.42
CA ASP A 6 6.79 33.57 -12.38
C ASP A 6 8.04 32.96 -12.99
N ASP A 7 8.88 33.81 -13.61
CA ASP A 7 10.13 33.35 -14.23
C ASP A 7 10.98 32.57 -13.19
N PRO A 8 11.21 31.28 -13.37
CA PRO A 8 12.00 30.48 -12.45
C PRO A 8 13.52 30.74 -12.59
N GLY A 9 13.95 31.52 -13.59
CA GLY A 9 15.35 31.74 -13.93
C GLY A 9 16.05 30.53 -14.54
N ILE A 10 15.30 29.57 -15.01
CA ILE A 10 15.76 28.33 -15.68
C ILE A 10 14.88 28.03 -16.89
N ASP A 11 15.43 27.36 -17.89
CA ASP A 11 14.61 26.80 -18.97
C ASP A 11 13.80 25.61 -18.49
N PHE A 12 12.56 25.50 -18.97
CA PHE A 12 11.70 24.37 -18.65
C PHE A 12 10.77 24.00 -19.82
N GLU A 13 10.42 22.75 -19.89
CA GLU A 13 9.37 22.19 -20.74
C GLU A 13 8.23 21.65 -19.88
N ILE A 14 7.05 21.52 -20.45
CA ILE A 14 5.87 20.93 -19.82
C ILE A 14 5.48 19.70 -20.61
N LEU A 15 5.59 18.53 -19.98
CA LEU A 15 5.17 17.27 -20.57
C LEU A 15 3.80 16.90 -20.02
N VAL A 16 2.85 16.67 -20.91
CA VAL A 16 1.49 16.22 -20.55
C VAL A 16 1.26 14.84 -21.14
N LEU A 17 0.91 13.88 -20.30
CA LEU A 17 0.45 12.57 -20.74
C LEU A 17 -1.07 12.56 -20.83
N ASP A 18 -1.60 12.37 -22.04
CA ASP A 18 -2.96 11.89 -22.20
C ASP A 18 -2.97 10.36 -21.97
N ASN A 19 -3.47 9.97 -20.81
CA ASN A 19 -3.38 8.58 -20.31
C ASN A 19 -4.61 7.75 -20.73
N GLY A 20 -4.96 7.77 -22.00
CA GLY A 20 -6.09 7.02 -22.58
C GLY A 20 -7.44 7.69 -22.36
N SER A 21 -7.49 9.03 -22.41
CA SER A 21 -8.75 9.77 -22.25
C SER A 21 -9.71 9.53 -23.42
N SER A 22 -10.99 9.40 -23.10
CA SER A 22 -12.08 9.20 -24.06
C SER A 22 -12.99 10.43 -24.22
N ASP A 23 -12.69 11.52 -23.50
CA ASP A 23 -13.52 12.74 -23.41
C ASP A 23 -13.11 13.85 -24.38
N GLY A 24 -12.18 13.57 -25.31
CA GLY A 24 -11.68 14.55 -26.27
C GLY A 24 -10.52 15.43 -25.74
N THR A 25 -9.96 15.13 -24.58
CA THR A 25 -8.83 15.88 -23.97
C THR A 25 -7.65 15.99 -24.94
N ALA A 26 -7.24 14.89 -25.59
CA ALA A 26 -6.10 14.91 -26.51
C ALA A 26 -6.31 15.85 -27.72
N GLU A 27 -7.50 15.83 -28.33
CA GLU A 27 -7.87 16.71 -29.45
C GLU A 27 -7.95 18.16 -29.02
N TRP A 28 -8.54 18.43 -27.86
CA TRP A 28 -8.56 19.77 -27.27
C TRP A 28 -7.15 20.32 -27.02
N MET A 29 -6.26 19.50 -26.45
CA MET A 29 -4.86 19.87 -26.22
C MET A 29 -4.17 20.26 -27.54
N ARG A 30 -4.31 19.43 -28.59
CA ARG A 30 -3.69 19.70 -29.90
C ARG A 30 -4.21 20.98 -30.56
N ARG A 31 -5.50 21.25 -30.45
CA ARG A 31 -6.14 22.39 -31.09
C ARG A 31 -5.98 23.69 -30.32
N GLU A 32 -6.10 23.64 -28.99
CA GLU A 32 -6.22 24.85 -28.17
C GLU A 32 -4.98 25.17 -27.34
N VAL A 33 -4.23 24.16 -26.89
CA VAL A 33 -3.13 24.36 -25.95
C VAL A 33 -1.78 24.43 -26.64
N LEU A 34 -1.44 23.44 -27.47
CA LEU A 34 -0.11 23.35 -28.09
C LEU A 34 0.21 24.56 -28.99
N PRO A 35 -0.70 25.10 -29.82
CA PRO A 35 -0.37 26.24 -30.65
C PRO A 35 -0.06 27.54 -29.89
N ARG A 36 -0.56 27.65 -28.66
CA ARG A 36 -0.40 28.83 -27.80
C ARG A 36 0.72 28.69 -26.78
N ASN A 37 1.28 27.46 -26.60
CA ASN A 37 2.25 27.17 -25.55
C ASN A 37 3.38 26.28 -26.10
N PRO A 38 4.42 26.87 -26.71
CA PRO A 38 5.50 26.12 -27.36
C PRO A 38 6.34 25.27 -26.38
N ARG A 39 6.25 25.52 -25.07
CA ARG A 39 6.90 24.71 -24.03
C ARG A 39 6.13 23.41 -23.70
N VAL A 40 4.88 23.27 -24.19
CA VAL A 40 4.05 22.10 -23.90
C VAL A 40 4.24 21.02 -24.96
N ARG A 41 4.51 19.82 -24.53
CA ARG A 41 4.54 18.61 -25.37
C ARG A 41 3.48 17.62 -24.87
N LEU A 42 2.65 17.15 -25.78
CA LEU A 42 1.63 16.13 -25.51
C LEU A 42 2.16 14.75 -25.90
N ILE A 43 2.12 13.82 -24.97
CA ILE A 43 2.40 12.40 -25.16
C ILE A 43 1.06 11.68 -24.97
N ALA A 44 0.66 10.85 -25.93
CA ALA A 44 -0.59 10.10 -25.83
C ALA A 44 -0.34 8.62 -25.59
N SER A 45 -1.16 8.02 -24.75
CA SER A 45 -1.27 6.59 -24.55
C SER A 45 -2.67 6.11 -24.99
N PRO A 46 -2.78 4.98 -25.69
CA PRO A 46 -4.09 4.43 -26.04
C PRO A 46 -4.82 3.79 -24.86
N VAL A 47 -4.13 3.58 -23.74
CA VAL A 47 -4.64 2.94 -22.52
C VAL A 47 -4.19 3.69 -21.28
N ASN A 48 -4.93 3.54 -20.18
CA ASN A 48 -4.54 4.07 -18.89
C ASN A 48 -3.38 3.23 -18.31
N LEU A 49 -2.21 3.84 -18.20
CA LEU A 49 -0.98 3.24 -17.67
C LEU A 49 -0.91 3.29 -16.13
N GLY A 50 -1.85 3.99 -15.48
CA GLY A 50 -1.72 4.36 -14.07
C GLY A 50 -0.77 5.53 -13.85
N PHE A 51 -0.55 5.86 -12.58
CA PHE A 51 0.33 6.97 -12.19
C PHE A 51 1.80 6.63 -12.43
N CYS A 52 2.24 5.46 -11.98
CA CYS A 52 3.65 5.06 -11.98
C CYS A 52 4.22 4.96 -13.41
N ALA A 53 3.65 4.08 -14.25
CA ALA A 53 4.14 3.89 -15.61
C ALA A 53 3.92 5.13 -16.48
N GLY A 54 2.82 5.88 -16.25
CA GLY A 54 2.57 7.15 -16.93
C GLY A 54 3.67 8.18 -16.66
N ASN A 55 4.05 8.39 -15.41
CA ASN A 55 5.10 9.32 -15.05
C ASN A 55 6.50 8.82 -15.47
N ASN A 56 6.80 7.53 -15.34
CA ASN A 56 8.05 6.96 -15.86
C ASN A 56 8.23 7.25 -17.36
N ARG A 57 7.16 7.08 -18.14
CA ARG A 57 7.16 7.40 -19.58
C ARG A 57 7.42 8.89 -19.84
N LEU A 58 6.83 9.79 -19.04
CA LEU A 58 7.11 11.23 -19.15
C LEU A 58 8.58 11.54 -18.83
N VAL A 59 9.15 10.92 -17.79
CA VAL A 59 10.56 11.13 -17.43
C VAL A 59 11.52 10.59 -18.50
N ALA A 60 11.17 9.50 -19.17
CA ALA A 60 11.96 8.97 -20.29
C ALA A 60 12.03 9.96 -21.47
N GLU A 61 10.97 10.75 -21.68
CA GLU A 61 10.89 11.80 -22.72
C GLU A 61 11.43 13.17 -22.25
N ALA A 62 11.68 13.35 -20.95
CA ALA A 62 12.14 14.61 -20.39
C ALA A 62 13.58 14.92 -20.76
N ARG A 63 13.86 16.21 -21.02
CA ARG A 63 15.19 16.72 -21.42
C ARG A 63 15.90 17.41 -20.27
N GLY A 64 15.16 17.88 -19.26
CA GLY A 64 15.71 18.61 -18.11
C GLY A 64 16.53 17.72 -17.18
N ASP A 65 17.44 18.35 -16.43
CA ASP A 65 18.25 17.70 -15.39
C ASP A 65 17.45 17.39 -14.13
N ALA A 66 16.30 18.03 -13.96
CA ALA A 66 15.35 17.78 -12.89
C ALA A 66 13.93 17.65 -13.46
N VAL A 67 13.08 16.91 -12.77
CA VAL A 67 11.68 16.66 -13.15
C VAL A 67 10.77 17.09 -12.01
N ALA A 68 9.82 17.98 -12.30
CA ALA A 68 8.75 18.35 -11.40
C ALA A 68 7.51 17.49 -11.70
N PHE A 69 7.06 16.73 -10.71
CA PHE A 69 5.79 16.02 -10.78
C PHE A 69 4.67 16.90 -10.25
N LEU A 70 3.58 16.97 -11.00
CA LEU A 70 2.41 17.78 -10.68
C LEU A 70 1.14 17.06 -11.16
N ASN A 71 0.21 16.82 -10.26
CA ASN A 71 -1.07 16.20 -10.59
C ASN A 71 -1.95 17.14 -11.43
N ASN A 72 -2.77 16.58 -12.32
CA ASN A 72 -3.65 17.34 -13.21
C ASN A 72 -4.86 17.98 -12.49
N ASP A 73 -5.16 17.55 -11.28
CA ASP A 73 -6.21 18.11 -10.40
C ASP A 73 -5.66 19.14 -9.38
N THR A 74 -4.50 19.71 -9.71
CA THR A 74 -3.84 20.74 -8.90
C THR A 74 -3.79 22.10 -9.60
N ARG A 75 -3.62 23.14 -8.79
CA ARG A 75 -3.38 24.53 -9.23
C ARG A 75 -2.15 25.08 -8.50
N PRO A 76 -0.96 25.10 -9.16
CA PRO A 76 0.24 25.68 -8.56
C PRO A 76 0.10 27.20 -8.37
N ARG A 77 0.61 27.72 -7.26
CA ARG A 77 0.78 29.17 -7.05
C ARG A 77 1.82 29.73 -8.03
N ARG A 78 1.78 31.04 -8.31
CA ARG A 78 2.65 31.66 -9.34
C ARG A 78 4.15 31.44 -9.12
N GLY A 79 4.61 31.46 -7.87
CA GLY A 79 6.01 31.21 -7.52
C GLY A 79 6.41 29.74 -7.35
N TRP A 80 5.52 28.79 -7.62
CA TRP A 80 5.71 27.36 -7.33
C TRP A 80 6.96 26.77 -7.97
N LEU A 81 7.14 26.92 -9.29
CA LEU A 81 8.28 26.33 -9.99
C LEU A 81 9.60 27.02 -9.57
N LYS A 82 9.56 28.33 -9.37
CA LYS A 82 10.70 29.10 -8.87
C LYS A 82 11.15 28.65 -7.48
N ALA A 83 10.21 28.41 -6.58
CA ALA A 83 10.50 27.95 -5.22
C ALA A 83 11.11 26.54 -5.23
N LEU A 84 10.54 25.59 -6.01
CA LEU A 84 11.12 24.24 -6.16
C LEU A 84 12.53 24.29 -6.75
N ALA A 85 12.73 25.04 -7.83
CA ALA A 85 14.01 25.17 -8.49
C ALA A 85 15.07 25.78 -7.56
N ALA A 86 14.75 26.89 -6.89
CA ALA A 86 15.64 27.52 -5.93
C ALA A 86 16.04 26.58 -4.78
N ALA A 87 15.07 25.84 -4.23
CA ALA A 87 15.33 24.89 -3.16
C ALA A 87 16.27 23.76 -3.59
N LEU A 88 16.06 23.18 -4.80
CA LEU A 88 16.89 22.07 -5.28
C LEU A 88 18.30 22.54 -5.72
N VAL A 89 18.40 23.73 -6.30
CA VAL A 89 19.69 24.32 -6.72
C VAL A 89 20.57 24.68 -5.49
N ALA A 90 19.94 25.21 -4.44
CA ALA A 90 20.64 25.54 -3.20
C ALA A 90 20.98 24.32 -2.34
N ALA A 91 20.34 23.18 -2.59
CA ALA A 91 20.50 21.96 -1.80
C ALA A 91 21.86 21.28 -2.09
N PRO A 92 22.47 20.63 -1.07
CA PRO A 92 23.66 19.82 -1.26
C PRO A 92 23.50 18.72 -2.34
N PRO A 93 24.59 18.23 -2.93
CA PRO A 93 24.54 17.27 -4.04
C PRO A 93 23.87 15.92 -3.67
N ASP A 94 23.87 15.55 -2.38
CA ASP A 94 23.22 14.34 -1.87
C ASP A 94 21.70 14.49 -1.68
N VAL A 95 21.13 15.66 -1.94
CA VAL A 95 19.69 15.89 -1.96
C VAL A 95 19.16 15.54 -3.36
N ALA A 96 18.38 14.45 -3.43
CA ALA A 96 17.77 14.00 -4.66
C ALA A 96 16.52 14.79 -5.01
N ALA A 97 15.69 15.10 -4.02
CA ALA A 97 14.37 15.67 -4.24
C ALA A 97 14.00 16.73 -3.20
N VAL A 98 13.11 17.63 -3.61
CA VAL A 98 12.41 18.56 -2.72
C VAL A 98 10.91 18.39 -2.89
N SER A 99 10.15 18.47 -1.79
CA SER A 99 8.69 18.38 -1.76
C SER A 99 8.08 19.72 -1.36
N GLY A 100 7.14 20.21 -2.17
CA GLY A 100 6.36 21.38 -1.82
C GLY A 100 5.15 21.03 -0.92
N LEU A 101 4.42 22.08 -0.52
CA LEU A 101 3.18 21.95 0.23
C LEU A 101 2.00 21.73 -0.72
N ILE A 102 1.08 20.89 -0.30
CA ILE A 102 -0.23 20.74 -0.92
C ILE A 102 -1.28 21.26 0.08
N VAL A 103 -2.14 22.13 -0.39
CA VAL A 103 -3.27 22.65 0.37
C VAL A 103 -4.57 22.29 -0.33
N ASP A 104 -5.68 22.31 0.39
CA ASP A 104 -7.00 22.12 -0.20
C ASP A 104 -7.29 23.18 -1.27
N TRP A 105 -8.38 23.01 -2.02
CA TRP A 105 -8.69 23.93 -3.13
C TRP A 105 -8.91 25.38 -2.69
N SER A 106 -9.42 25.60 -1.47
CA SER A 106 -9.56 26.93 -0.87
C SER A 106 -8.23 27.55 -0.46
N GLY A 107 -7.23 26.73 -0.13
CA GLY A 107 -5.94 27.14 0.40
C GLY A 107 -5.94 27.39 1.91
N GLU A 108 -6.95 26.90 2.62
CA GLU A 108 -7.15 27.13 4.06
C GLU A 108 -6.67 25.94 4.91
N ARG A 109 -6.66 24.74 4.34
CA ARG A 109 -6.32 23.50 5.05
C ARG A 109 -5.13 22.80 4.40
N LEU A 110 -4.31 22.17 5.24
CA LEU A 110 -3.19 21.36 4.78
C LEU A 110 -3.71 20.05 4.16
N ASP A 111 -3.25 19.71 2.97
CA ASP A 111 -3.41 18.40 2.35
C ASP A 111 -2.13 17.56 2.54
N PHE A 112 -0.97 18.13 2.19
CA PHE A 112 0.31 17.47 2.44
C PHE A 112 1.40 18.51 2.77
N GLY A 113 2.13 18.28 3.85
CA GLY A 113 3.37 18.96 4.19
C GLY A 113 4.47 17.96 4.51
N ARG A 114 4.14 16.95 5.30
CA ARG A 114 5.01 15.84 5.67
C ARG A 114 4.16 14.59 5.90
N GLY A 115 4.81 13.42 5.83
CA GLY A 115 4.16 12.15 6.09
C GLY A 115 4.89 11.33 7.14
N LEU A 116 4.19 10.36 7.71
CA LEU A 116 4.75 9.28 8.50
C LEU A 116 4.67 7.97 7.72
N VAL A 117 5.49 6.98 8.10
CA VAL A 117 5.47 5.63 7.54
C VAL A 117 5.28 4.64 8.69
N THR A 118 4.34 3.72 8.54
CA THR A 118 4.08 2.67 9.52
C THR A 118 5.06 1.51 9.37
N PHE A 119 5.14 0.67 10.39
CA PHE A 119 6.02 -0.50 10.39
C PHE A 119 5.65 -1.51 9.29
N ASP A 120 4.39 -1.54 8.87
CA ASP A 120 3.85 -2.43 7.83
C ASP A 120 3.82 -1.80 6.43
N GLY A 121 4.45 -0.62 6.27
CA GLY A 121 4.66 0.03 4.97
C GLY A 121 3.54 0.95 4.50
N HIS A 122 2.47 1.15 5.28
CA HIS A 122 1.52 2.23 5.02
C HIS A 122 2.15 3.59 5.31
N ALA A 123 1.54 4.64 4.78
CA ALA A 123 1.92 6.02 5.09
C ALA A 123 0.68 6.89 5.24
N PHE A 124 0.81 7.91 6.07
CA PHE A 124 -0.25 8.89 6.33
C PHE A 124 0.33 10.28 6.26
N GLN A 125 -0.50 11.22 5.81
CA GLN A 125 -0.20 12.65 5.82
C GLN A 125 -0.41 13.18 7.24
N LEU A 126 0.61 13.84 7.79
CA LEU A 126 0.50 14.50 9.08
C LEU A 126 -0.24 15.83 8.92
N ASP A 127 -1.10 16.15 9.89
CA ASP A 127 -1.93 17.35 9.91
C ASP A 127 -2.91 17.46 8.71
N PHE A 128 -3.24 16.34 8.08
CA PHE A 128 -4.18 16.30 6.94
C PHE A 128 -5.52 16.94 7.33
N ARG A 129 -6.00 17.85 6.48
CA ARG A 129 -7.21 18.68 6.66
C ARG A 129 -7.20 19.66 7.83
N ARG A 130 -6.13 19.73 8.63
CA ARG A 130 -6.04 20.77 9.65
C ARG A 130 -5.94 22.16 9.02
N PRO A 131 -6.55 23.19 9.65
CA PRO A 131 -6.34 24.57 9.22
C PRO A 131 -4.85 24.92 9.18
N LEU A 132 -4.39 25.61 8.14
CA LEU A 132 -2.97 25.99 8.01
C LEU A 132 -2.46 26.82 9.20
N ALA A 133 -3.35 27.56 9.86
CA ALA A 133 -2.99 28.35 11.04
C ALA A 133 -2.59 27.50 12.26
N THR A 134 -3.00 26.23 12.30
CA THR A 134 -2.74 25.29 13.42
C THR A 134 -1.96 24.04 12.98
N ALA A 135 -1.88 23.77 11.69
CA ALA A 135 -1.10 22.68 11.14
C ALA A 135 0.40 22.92 11.30
N HIS A 136 1.16 21.87 11.57
CA HIS A 136 2.61 21.96 11.54
C HIS A 136 3.10 21.90 10.09
N VAL A 137 3.53 23.04 9.55
CA VAL A 137 4.18 23.15 8.25
C VAL A 137 5.68 22.95 8.42
N PRO A 138 6.30 21.98 7.73
CA PRO A 138 7.74 21.75 7.83
C PRO A 138 8.54 22.98 7.39
N ALA A 139 9.70 23.20 8.02
CA ALA A 139 10.59 24.29 7.66
C ALA A 139 11.28 24.03 6.30
N ALA A 140 11.75 25.11 5.67
CA ALA A 140 12.57 24.97 4.46
C ALA A 140 13.85 24.19 4.76
N GLY A 141 14.11 23.16 3.95
CA GLY A 141 15.24 22.26 4.14
C GLY A 141 15.08 21.20 5.23
N GLU A 142 13.92 21.12 5.87
CA GLU A 142 13.59 20.00 6.79
C GLU A 142 13.61 18.68 6.03
N GLU A 143 14.22 17.65 6.61
CA GLU A 143 14.28 16.31 6.04
C GLU A 143 12.91 15.62 6.08
N LEU A 144 12.49 15.05 4.96
CA LEU A 144 11.23 14.32 4.83
C LEU A 144 11.50 12.85 4.51
N PRO A 145 10.69 11.90 5.01
CA PRO A 145 10.84 10.49 4.67
C PRO A 145 10.56 10.22 3.17
N PHE A 146 9.72 11.01 2.56
CA PHE A 146 9.38 10.98 1.13
C PHE A 146 8.84 12.34 0.67
N ALA A 147 8.93 12.59 -0.63
CA ALA A 147 8.26 13.72 -1.30
C ALA A 147 6.95 13.24 -1.90
N CYS A 148 5.88 14.03 -1.80
CA CYS A 148 4.59 13.68 -2.41
C CYS A 148 4.67 13.72 -3.94
N GLY A 149 4.25 12.64 -4.60
CA GLY A 149 4.23 12.53 -6.06
C GLY A 149 3.37 13.59 -6.77
N GLY A 150 2.48 14.27 -6.05
CA GLY A 150 1.66 15.37 -6.58
C GLY A 150 2.33 16.75 -6.56
N ASN A 151 3.46 16.92 -5.84
CA ASN A 151 4.19 18.19 -5.72
C ASN A 151 5.66 17.95 -5.33
N MET A 152 6.45 17.44 -6.25
CA MET A 152 7.86 17.09 -6.03
C MET A 152 8.71 17.57 -7.19
N LEU A 153 9.91 18.10 -6.91
CA LEU A 153 11.00 18.26 -7.89
C LEU A 153 12.14 17.32 -7.50
N ILE A 154 12.56 16.49 -8.44
CA ILE A 154 13.64 15.50 -8.25
C ILE A 154 14.71 15.63 -9.32
N ARG A 155 15.97 15.43 -8.96
CA ARG A 155 17.06 15.27 -9.94
C ARG A 155 16.75 14.06 -10.83
N ARG A 156 16.69 14.27 -12.14
CA ARG A 156 16.36 13.21 -13.10
C ARG A 156 17.32 12.02 -12.99
N ALA A 157 18.62 12.29 -12.78
CA ALA A 157 19.62 11.24 -12.58
C ALA A 157 19.32 10.37 -11.34
N SER A 158 18.94 10.99 -10.21
CA SER A 158 18.57 10.28 -8.98
C SER A 158 17.30 9.45 -9.17
N PHE A 159 16.28 10.01 -9.84
CA PHE A 159 15.05 9.28 -10.17
C PHE A 159 15.34 8.01 -10.99
N LEU A 160 16.12 8.15 -12.06
CA LEU A 160 16.49 7.03 -12.93
C LEU A 160 17.39 6.03 -12.21
N ALA A 161 18.36 6.50 -11.43
CA ALA A 161 19.24 5.65 -10.64
C ALA A 161 18.45 4.85 -9.58
N ALA A 162 17.43 5.44 -8.97
CA ALA A 162 16.52 4.74 -8.05
C ALA A 162 15.62 3.72 -8.77
N GLY A 163 15.52 3.77 -10.11
CA GLY A 163 14.68 2.88 -10.92
C GLY A 163 13.29 3.44 -11.22
N GLY A 164 13.08 4.76 -11.03
CA GLY A 164 11.78 5.41 -11.25
C GLY A 164 10.71 5.04 -10.22
N PHE A 165 9.46 5.28 -10.53
CA PHE A 165 8.35 4.69 -9.79
C PHE A 165 8.22 3.21 -10.14
N ASP A 166 7.95 2.37 -9.15
CA ASP A 166 7.69 0.95 -9.39
C ASP A 166 6.30 0.77 -10.01
N GLU A 167 6.26 0.28 -11.24
CA GLU A 167 5.03 0.18 -12.03
C GLU A 167 4.01 -0.83 -11.46
N ASP A 168 4.48 -1.75 -10.60
CA ASP A 168 3.60 -2.67 -9.87
C ASP A 168 2.63 -1.96 -8.92
N TYR A 169 2.94 -0.73 -8.51
CA TYR A 169 2.05 0.07 -7.66
C TYR A 169 0.82 0.57 -8.39
N PHE A 170 0.90 0.86 -9.65
CA PHE A 170 -0.12 1.56 -10.42
C PHE A 170 -0.39 2.98 -9.89
N ALA A 171 -0.76 3.12 -8.63
CA ALA A 171 -0.94 4.37 -7.87
C ALA A 171 -0.94 4.06 -6.36
N TYR A 172 -0.70 5.05 -5.55
CA TYR A 172 -0.59 5.07 -4.08
C TYR A 172 0.63 4.37 -3.52
N LEU A 173 1.30 5.05 -2.61
CA LEU A 173 2.53 4.65 -1.93
C LEU A 173 3.77 4.47 -2.82
N GLU A 174 3.69 4.78 -4.11
CA GLU A 174 4.83 4.78 -5.02
C GLU A 174 5.86 5.85 -4.67
N ASP A 175 5.40 6.97 -4.13
CA ASP A 175 6.22 8.08 -3.65
C ASP A 175 6.88 7.74 -2.30
N VAL A 176 6.20 7.02 -1.43
CA VAL A 176 6.74 6.48 -0.18
C VAL A 176 7.85 5.46 -0.47
N ASP A 177 7.60 4.54 -1.39
CA ASP A 177 8.59 3.57 -1.86
C ASP A 177 9.81 4.26 -2.49
N LEU A 178 9.59 5.24 -3.37
CA LEU A 178 10.67 6.03 -3.97
C LEU A 178 11.48 6.76 -2.89
N GLY A 179 10.81 7.42 -1.94
CA GLY A 179 11.46 8.12 -0.83
C GLY A 179 12.37 7.20 -0.03
N TRP A 180 11.88 5.99 0.32
CA TRP A 180 12.69 5.03 1.05
C TRP A 180 13.89 4.52 0.22
N ARG A 181 13.70 4.29 -1.10
CA ARG A 181 14.80 3.91 -2.00
C ARG A 181 15.85 5.01 -2.13
N LEU A 182 15.47 6.27 -2.15
CA LEU A 182 16.41 7.40 -2.14
C LEU A 182 17.20 7.42 -0.83
N TRP A 183 16.53 7.34 0.32
CA TRP A 183 17.18 7.30 1.62
C TRP A 183 18.14 6.12 1.78
N SER A 184 17.71 4.93 1.42
CA SER A 184 18.56 3.73 1.47
C SER A 184 19.74 3.81 0.48
N GLY A 185 19.56 4.48 -0.66
CA GLY A 185 20.61 4.77 -1.64
C GLY A 185 21.62 5.83 -1.22
N GLY A 186 21.42 6.46 -0.06
CA GLY A 186 22.31 7.49 0.49
C GLY A 186 21.93 8.92 0.12
N GLU A 187 20.80 9.12 -0.57
CA GLU A 187 20.28 10.43 -0.95
C GLU A 187 19.27 10.95 0.09
N ARG A 188 18.89 12.23 -0.02
CA ARG A 188 17.97 12.90 0.90
C ARG A 188 16.81 13.54 0.17
N VAL A 189 15.72 13.73 0.91
CA VAL A 189 14.51 14.45 0.50
C VAL A 189 14.27 15.60 1.47
N LEU A 190 14.07 16.83 0.96
CA LEU A 190 13.87 18.01 1.79
C LEU A 190 12.54 18.69 1.51
N CYS A 191 12.06 19.51 2.46
CA CYS A 191 10.88 20.34 2.29
C CYS A 191 11.23 21.67 1.58
N ALA A 192 10.35 22.08 0.66
CA ALA A 192 10.33 23.40 0.02
C ALA A 192 8.95 24.05 0.24
N PRO A 193 8.68 24.59 1.44
CA PRO A 193 7.33 25.01 1.85
C PRO A 193 6.74 26.15 1.03
N ASP A 194 7.58 26.95 0.38
CA ASP A 194 7.12 28.04 -0.50
C ASP A 194 6.56 27.55 -1.84
N ALA A 195 6.82 26.28 -2.20
CA ALA A 195 6.29 25.66 -3.41
C ALA A 195 4.90 25.08 -3.15
N VAL A 196 3.88 25.92 -3.24
CA VAL A 196 2.52 25.57 -2.85
C VAL A 196 1.66 25.24 -4.06
N VAL A 197 0.91 24.13 -3.98
CA VAL A 197 -0.15 23.79 -4.91
C VAL A 197 -1.49 23.63 -4.18
N HIS A 198 -2.57 24.05 -4.84
CA HIS A 198 -3.94 23.77 -4.41
C HIS A 198 -4.40 22.47 -5.08
N HIS A 199 -5.03 21.60 -4.33
CA HIS A 199 -5.45 20.26 -4.77
C HIS A 199 -6.95 20.07 -4.61
N ARG A 200 -7.58 19.48 -5.62
CA ARG A 200 -9.02 19.20 -5.58
C ARG A 200 -9.40 17.98 -4.76
N SER A 201 -8.46 17.25 -4.23
CA SER A 201 -8.61 15.99 -3.49
C SER A 201 -9.74 15.08 -4.03
N SER A 202 -9.41 13.85 -4.36
CA SER A 202 -10.38 12.80 -4.76
C SER A 202 -10.92 12.80 -6.20
N ALA A 203 -10.71 13.82 -7.04
CA ALA A 203 -11.32 13.84 -8.36
C ALA A 203 -11.00 12.60 -9.24
N THR A 204 -9.78 12.13 -9.20
CA THR A 204 -9.34 10.92 -9.94
C THR A 204 -9.55 9.64 -9.13
N SER A 205 -9.37 9.70 -7.82
CA SER A 205 -9.49 8.55 -6.93
C SER A 205 -10.92 8.05 -6.75
N ASP A 206 -11.92 8.91 -6.92
CA ASP A 206 -13.33 8.53 -6.88
C ASP A 206 -13.73 7.66 -8.07
N LEU A 207 -13.04 7.80 -9.22
CA LEU A 207 -13.22 6.94 -10.39
C LEU A 207 -12.76 5.50 -10.17
N LEU A 208 -11.76 5.29 -9.30
CA LEU A 208 -11.29 3.95 -8.95
C LEU A 208 -12.24 3.22 -8.01
N GLY A 209 -13.11 3.94 -7.31
CA GLY A 209 -13.97 3.42 -6.27
C GLY A 209 -13.23 3.07 -4.98
N LEU A 210 -13.92 3.15 -3.86
CA LEU A 210 -13.35 2.99 -2.52
C LEU A 210 -12.62 1.64 -2.33
N TYR A 211 -13.17 0.58 -2.90
CA TYR A 211 -12.66 -0.79 -2.71
C TYR A 211 -11.39 -1.08 -3.50
N ASN A 212 -11.28 -0.55 -4.72
CA ASN A 212 -10.04 -0.69 -5.50
C ASN A 212 -8.89 0.12 -4.88
N ARG A 213 -9.19 1.23 -4.20
CA ARG A 213 -8.21 1.95 -3.38
C ARG A 213 -7.69 1.08 -2.24
N GLY A 214 -8.58 0.41 -1.51
CA GLY A 214 -8.20 -0.52 -0.43
C GLY A 214 -7.29 -1.64 -0.93
N PHE A 215 -7.59 -2.22 -2.10
CA PHE A 215 -6.72 -3.20 -2.76
C PHE A 215 -5.29 -2.66 -2.98
N LEU A 216 -5.19 -1.45 -3.54
CA LEU A 216 -3.89 -0.83 -3.83
C LEU A 216 -3.13 -0.49 -2.53
N PHE A 217 -3.82 0.08 -1.55
CA PHE A 217 -3.19 0.47 -0.27
C PHE A 217 -2.56 -0.71 0.46
N GLU A 218 -3.31 -1.78 0.69
CA GLU A 218 -2.80 -2.96 1.42
C GLU A 218 -1.68 -3.67 0.66
N ARG A 219 -1.87 -3.88 -0.64
CA ARG A 219 -0.85 -4.53 -1.48
C ARG A 219 0.44 -3.71 -1.55
N ASN A 220 0.30 -2.40 -1.80
CA ASN A 220 1.45 -1.53 -1.98
C ASN A 220 2.19 -1.29 -0.67
N ALA A 221 1.49 -1.23 0.47
CA ALA A 221 2.12 -1.15 1.79
C ALA A 221 3.01 -2.37 2.05
N PHE A 222 2.48 -3.57 1.83
CA PHE A 222 3.28 -4.79 1.97
C PHE A 222 4.51 -4.78 1.03
N LEU A 223 4.33 -4.40 -0.24
CA LEU A 223 5.44 -4.28 -1.20
C LEU A 223 6.48 -3.27 -0.73
N THR A 224 6.05 -2.12 -0.21
CA THR A 224 6.93 -1.07 0.30
C THR A 224 7.79 -1.60 1.45
N ALA A 225 7.18 -2.25 2.44
CA ALA A 225 7.90 -2.86 3.55
C ALA A 225 8.85 -3.98 3.07
N TYR A 226 8.33 -4.92 2.28
CA TYR A 226 9.10 -6.07 1.79
C TYR A 226 10.34 -5.66 0.99
N LYS A 227 10.20 -4.74 0.05
CA LYS A 227 11.29 -4.35 -0.82
C LYS A 227 12.36 -3.50 -0.12
N ASN A 228 11.95 -2.66 0.83
CA ASN A 228 12.79 -1.61 1.36
C ASN A 228 13.47 -1.95 2.69
N TYR A 229 12.89 -2.74 3.58
CA TYR A 229 13.61 -3.18 4.77
C TYR A 229 14.84 -4.02 4.40
N GLU A 230 15.98 -3.76 5.05
CA GLU A 230 17.16 -4.64 4.94
C GLU A 230 16.88 -6.03 5.52
N GLU A 231 17.65 -7.05 5.11
CA GLU A 231 17.32 -8.45 5.37
C GLU A 231 17.11 -8.74 6.86
N GLY A 232 18.09 -8.42 7.69
CA GLY A 232 18.02 -8.71 9.12
C GLY A 232 16.91 -7.98 9.88
N LEU A 233 16.45 -6.82 9.37
CA LEU A 233 15.29 -6.13 9.94
C LEU A 233 13.99 -6.70 9.40
N TRP A 234 13.93 -7.00 8.10
CA TRP A 234 12.76 -7.63 7.48
C TRP A 234 12.38 -8.94 8.18
N GLU A 235 13.35 -9.83 8.41
CA GLU A 235 13.11 -11.10 9.10
C GLU A 235 12.47 -10.92 10.49
N ARG A 236 12.82 -9.85 11.18
CA ARG A 236 12.31 -9.56 12.54
C ARG A 236 10.95 -8.86 12.54
N VAL A 237 10.67 -8.01 11.56
CA VAL A 237 9.41 -7.23 11.46
C VAL A 237 8.31 -8.00 10.72
N MET A 238 8.68 -8.87 9.78
CA MET A 238 7.76 -9.61 8.92
C MET A 238 6.68 -10.37 9.70
N PRO A 239 6.96 -11.06 10.82
CA PRO A 239 5.91 -11.75 11.57
C PRO A 239 4.81 -10.80 12.07
N ALA A 240 5.17 -9.61 12.58
CA ALA A 240 4.21 -8.60 13.02
C ALA A 240 3.39 -8.04 11.84
N ILE A 241 4.02 -7.81 10.68
CA ILE A 241 3.34 -7.39 9.45
C ILE A 241 2.31 -8.44 9.02
N LEU A 242 2.70 -9.72 8.98
CA LEU A 242 1.80 -10.80 8.61
C LEU A 242 0.64 -10.98 9.60
N LEU A 243 0.90 -10.86 10.91
CA LEU A 243 -0.15 -10.91 11.93
C LEU A 243 -1.15 -9.76 11.76
N THR A 244 -0.68 -8.56 11.45
CA THR A 244 -1.54 -7.40 11.17
C THR A 244 -2.41 -7.64 9.95
N LEU A 245 -1.82 -8.10 8.85
CA LEU A 245 -2.51 -8.40 7.61
C LEU A 245 -3.57 -9.50 7.80
N LEU A 246 -3.23 -10.57 8.52
CA LEU A 246 -4.14 -11.67 8.85
C LEU A 246 -5.28 -11.20 9.76
N SER A 247 -5.00 -10.38 10.78
CA SER A 247 -6.00 -9.82 11.69
C SER A 247 -7.00 -8.95 10.95
N ARG A 248 -6.55 -8.05 10.08
CA ARG A 248 -7.41 -7.20 9.25
C ARG A 248 -8.28 -8.04 8.31
N THR A 249 -7.68 -9.02 7.64
CA THR A 249 -8.42 -9.93 6.75
C THR A 249 -9.46 -10.73 7.52
N GLN A 250 -9.11 -11.29 8.69
CA GLN A 250 -10.03 -12.03 9.54
C GLN A 250 -11.17 -11.16 10.06
N THR A 251 -10.89 -9.91 10.44
CA THR A 251 -11.90 -8.95 10.88
C THR A 251 -12.89 -8.63 9.77
N LEU A 252 -12.40 -8.33 8.55
CA LEU A 252 -13.27 -8.09 7.40
C LEU A 252 -14.13 -9.32 7.05
N LEU A 253 -13.55 -10.51 7.07
CA LEU A 253 -14.27 -11.76 6.83
C LEU A 253 -15.36 -11.99 7.88
N ALA A 254 -15.05 -11.81 9.16
CA ALA A 254 -15.94 -12.14 10.26
C ALA A 254 -17.06 -11.10 10.48
N GLU A 255 -16.79 -9.82 10.24
CA GLU A 255 -17.73 -8.75 10.61
C GLU A 255 -18.58 -8.25 9.43
N HIS A 256 -18.11 -8.43 8.20
CA HIS A 256 -18.77 -7.85 7.03
C HIS A 256 -19.35 -8.86 6.04
N ASN A 257 -19.27 -10.15 6.36
CA ASN A 257 -19.81 -11.21 5.49
C ASN A 257 -20.82 -12.08 6.23
N PRO A 258 -21.94 -12.46 5.60
CA PRO A 258 -22.93 -13.37 6.19
C PRO A 258 -22.30 -14.67 6.67
N GLY A 259 -22.60 -15.09 7.91
CA GLY A 259 -22.01 -16.28 8.53
C GLY A 259 -20.54 -16.15 8.92
N GLY A 260 -19.93 -14.96 8.72
CA GLY A 260 -18.51 -14.73 9.00
C GLY A 260 -18.13 -14.86 10.48
N GLU A 261 -19.05 -14.61 11.39
CA GLU A 261 -18.85 -14.80 12.84
C GLU A 261 -18.43 -16.22 13.21
N THR A 262 -18.81 -17.19 12.41
CA THR A 262 -18.43 -18.62 12.61
C THR A 262 -16.94 -18.85 12.47
N LEU A 263 -16.20 -17.95 11.79
CA LEU A 263 -14.75 -18.03 11.66
C LEU A 263 -13.99 -17.79 12.98
N ARG A 264 -14.68 -17.19 13.97
CA ARG A 264 -14.13 -16.97 15.32
C ARG A 264 -14.46 -18.11 16.29
N LEU A 265 -15.26 -19.07 15.88
CA LEU A 265 -15.65 -20.18 16.72
C LEU A 265 -14.55 -21.25 16.74
N ASP A 266 -14.19 -21.69 17.95
CA ASP A 266 -13.35 -22.88 18.10
C ASP A 266 -14.15 -24.12 17.71
N PRO A 267 -13.79 -24.82 16.60
CA PRO A 267 -14.52 -25.99 16.15
C PRO A 267 -14.43 -27.15 17.15
N TYR A 268 -13.55 -27.07 18.12
CA TYR A 268 -13.31 -28.07 19.16
C TYR A 268 -13.90 -27.72 20.53
N ALA A 269 -14.42 -26.49 20.73
CA ALA A 269 -14.96 -26.06 22.03
C ALA A 269 -16.02 -27.02 22.57
N GLY A 270 -16.89 -27.53 21.71
CA GLY A 270 -17.91 -28.52 22.10
C GLY A 270 -17.35 -29.93 22.41
N LEU A 271 -16.14 -30.26 21.95
CA LEU A 271 -15.47 -31.52 22.21
C LEU A 271 -14.73 -31.50 23.56
N ILE A 272 -14.19 -30.33 23.94
CA ILE A 272 -13.46 -30.16 25.23
C ILE A 272 -14.45 -30.21 26.41
N ALA A 273 -15.65 -29.65 26.23
CA ALA A 273 -16.70 -29.66 27.27
C ALA A 273 -17.27 -31.09 27.57
N ASN A 274 -17.04 -32.06 26.71
CA ASN A 274 -17.48 -33.47 26.84
C ASN A 274 -16.38 -34.42 27.34
N THR A 275 -15.38 -33.95 28.08
CA THR A 275 -14.50 -34.84 28.82
C THR A 275 -15.33 -35.54 29.90
N ALA A 276 -15.49 -36.85 29.76
CA ALA A 276 -16.14 -37.71 30.79
C ALA A 276 -15.44 -37.48 32.16
N PRO A 277 -16.16 -37.65 33.28
CA PRO A 277 -15.62 -37.43 34.64
C PRO A 277 -14.34 -38.18 34.96
N ASN A 278 -13.90 -39.08 34.11
CA ASN A 278 -12.71 -39.91 34.29
C ASN A 278 -11.48 -39.51 33.47
N GLY A 279 -11.43 -38.27 32.97
CA GLY A 279 -10.20 -37.67 32.37
C GLY A 279 -9.69 -38.34 31.05
N ARG A 280 -10.44 -39.22 30.43
CA ARG A 280 -10.08 -39.73 29.10
C ARG A 280 -10.70 -38.86 28.01
N PRO A 281 -9.93 -38.31 27.08
CA PRO A 281 -10.51 -37.57 25.95
C PRO A 281 -11.40 -38.52 25.14
N ALA A 282 -12.59 -38.03 24.78
CA ALA A 282 -13.43 -38.74 23.83
C ALA A 282 -12.67 -38.91 22.49
N PRO A 283 -12.87 -40.04 21.79
CA PRO A 283 -12.20 -40.26 20.51
C PRO A 283 -12.60 -39.12 19.55
N VAL A 284 -11.62 -38.39 19.07
CA VAL A 284 -11.80 -37.32 18.08
C VAL A 284 -12.41 -37.97 16.82
N ALA A 285 -13.61 -37.54 16.45
CA ALA A 285 -14.18 -37.99 15.18
C ALA A 285 -13.29 -37.48 14.04
N PRO A 286 -12.90 -38.33 13.10
CA PRO A 286 -12.10 -37.87 11.96
C PRO A 286 -12.88 -36.80 11.17
N PRO A 287 -12.18 -35.85 10.51
CA PRO A 287 -12.82 -34.78 9.76
C PRO A 287 -13.91 -35.32 8.83
N SER A 288 -15.03 -34.62 8.76
CA SER A 288 -16.15 -35.04 7.93
C SER A 288 -15.71 -35.24 6.47
N SER A 289 -16.27 -36.22 5.78
CA SER A 289 -15.89 -36.52 4.39
C SER A 289 -16.15 -35.35 3.41
N SER A 290 -16.90 -34.34 3.81
CA SER A 290 -17.19 -33.12 3.06
C SER A 290 -16.00 -32.12 3.03
N GLN A 291 -15.07 -32.23 3.98
CA GLN A 291 -13.87 -31.36 4.04
C GLN A 291 -12.67 -31.90 3.23
N LEU A 292 -12.80 -33.12 2.68
CA LEU A 292 -11.71 -33.70 1.89
C LEU A 292 -12.00 -33.56 0.39
N PRO A 293 -10.97 -33.40 -0.44
CA PRO A 293 -11.13 -33.42 -1.89
C PRO A 293 -11.89 -34.66 -2.34
N PRO A 294 -12.69 -34.59 -3.42
CA PRO A 294 -13.45 -35.74 -3.91
C PRO A 294 -12.59 -36.99 -4.09
N ALA A 295 -13.07 -38.15 -3.66
CA ALA A 295 -12.29 -39.40 -3.68
C ALA A 295 -11.90 -39.88 -5.09
N TRP A 296 -12.64 -39.41 -6.11
CA TRP A 296 -12.36 -39.72 -7.53
C TRP A 296 -11.20 -38.94 -8.13
N THR A 297 -10.62 -37.94 -7.41
CA THR A 297 -9.40 -37.25 -7.84
C THR A 297 -8.17 -37.97 -7.26
N TRP A 298 -7.06 -37.99 -8.02
CA TRP A 298 -5.77 -38.52 -7.55
C TRP A 298 -5.35 -37.91 -6.21
N ARG A 299 -5.54 -36.62 -6.06
CA ARG A 299 -5.24 -35.87 -4.81
C ARG A 299 -6.16 -36.27 -3.67
N GLY A 300 -7.46 -36.46 -3.93
CA GLY A 300 -8.41 -36.93 -2.93
C GLY A 300 -8.12 -38.38 -2.50
N PHE A 301 -7.67 -39.21 -3.42
CA PHE A 301 -7.25 -40.58 -3.12
C PHE A 301 -6.01 -40.62 -2.21
N THR A 302 -4.94 -39.87 -2.54
CA THR A 302 -3.69 -39.89 -1.78
C THR A 302 -3.85 -39.28 -0.38
N VAL A 303 -4.67 -38.23 -0.22
CA VAL A 303 -4.96 -37.62 1.10
C VAL A 303 -5.69 -38.59 1.99
N ARG A 304 -6.72 -39.32 1.47
CA ARG A 304 -7.47 -40.31 2.25
C ARG A 304 -6.65 -41.56 2.56
N TRP A 305 -5.83 -42.00 1.63
CA TRP A 305 -4.92 -43.14 1.83
C TRP A 305 -3.90 -42.86 2.94
N ARG A 306 -3.30 -41.69 2.95
CA ARG A 306 -2.32 -41.28 3.97
C ARG A 306 -2.96 -41.00 5.33
N GLY A 307 -4.18 -40.42 5.33
CA GLY A 307 -4.85 -40.04 6.57
C GLY A 307 -5.52 -41.21 7.33
N TYR A 308 -6.00 -42.22 6.62
CA TYR A 308 -6.77 -43.33 7.26
C TYR A 308 -6.03 -44.66 7.32
N GLY A 309 -4.94 -44.81 6.60
CA GLY A 309 -4.30 -46.12 6.40
C GLY A 309 -5.05 -47.04 5.41
N PRO A 310 -4.39 -48.09 4.89
CA PRO A 310 -4.93 -48.91 3.81
C PRO A 310 -6.20 -49.70 4.20
N LEU A 311 -6.26 -50.24 5.42
CA LEU A 311 -7.40 -51.05 5.88
C LEU A 311 -8.65 -50.20 6.14
N ASP A 312 -8.52 -49.03 6.74
CA ASP A 312 -9.68 -48.14 6.99
C ASP A 312 -10.18 -47.45 5.72
N PHE A 313 -9.27 -47.17 4.79
CA PHE A 313 -9.65 -46.68 3.46
C PHE A 313 -10.50 -47.69 2.69
N LEU A 314 -10.11 -48.99 2.66
CA LEU A 314 -10.84 -50.04 2.02
C LEU A 314 -12.20 -50.31 2.71
N ARG A 315 -12.25 -50.34 4.05
CA ARG A 315 -13.46 -50.56 4.83
C ARG A 315 -14.50 -49.44 4.62
N ARG A 316 -14.08 -48.20 4.43
CA ARG A 316 -14.97 -47.06 4.10
C ARG A 316 -15.42 -47.08 2.64
N GLY A 317 -14.55 -47.51 1.72
CA GLY A 317 -14.91 -47.73 0.32
C GLY A 317 -16.01 -48.79 0.12
N THR A 318 -15.86 -49.92 0.79
CA THR A 318 -16.86 -51.01 0.74
C THR A 318 -18.20 -50.63 1.40
N ARG A 319 -18.17 -49.88 2.51
CA ARG A 319 -19.39 -49.40 3.19
C ARG A 319 -20.20 -48.41 2.32
N LYS A 320 -19.56 -47.66 1.42
CA LYS A 320 -20.19 -46.73 0.47
C LYS A 320 -20.81 -47.46 -0.73
N LEU A 321 -20.28 -48.63 -1.10
CA LEU A 321 -20.79 -49.45 -2.20
C LEU A 321 -21.94 -50.35 -1.78
N PHE A 322 -22.01 -50.77 -0.49
CA PHE A 322 -22.98 -51.76 0.01
C PHE A 322 -23.86 -51.29 1.19
N GLY A 323 -23.64 -50.05 1.67
CA GLY A 323 -24.38 -49.48 2.79
C GLY A 323 -25.50 -48.56 2.31
N GLY A 324 -26.73 -48.84 2.73
CA GLY A 324 -27.88 -47.95 2.52
C GLY A 324 -27.64 -46.55 3.08
N ALA A 325 -28.45 -45.61 2.63
CA ALA A 325 -28.35 -44.18 2.90
C ALA A 325 -27.96 -43.87 4.35
N ALA A 326 -26.76 -43.35 4.52
CA ALA A 326 -26.36 -42.79 5.79
C ALA A 326 -27.25 -41.58 6.07
N ALA A 327 -27.87 -41.54 7.26
CA ALA A 327 -28.58 -40.35 7.74
C ALA A 327 -27.66 -39.13 7.58
N SER A 328 -28.19 -38.11 6.94
CA SER A 328 -27.50 -36.83 6.86
C SER A 328 -27.18 -36.37 8.28
N PRO A 329 -25.97 -35.89 8.58
CA PRO A 329 -25.69 -35.29 9.87
C PRO A 329 -26.70 -34.16 10.11
N PRO A 330 -27.15 -33.93 11.37
CA PRO A 330 -28.02 -32.80 11.66
C PRO A 330 -27.36 -31.54 11.13
N ALA A 331 -28.11 -30.80 10.35
CA ALA A 331 -27.67 -29.48 9.88
C ALA A 331 -27.34 -28.63 11.12
N SER A 332 -26.08 -28.38 11.37
CA SER A 332 -25.70 -27.31 12.28
C SER A 332 -26.33 -26.04 11.69
N GLY A 333 -27.25 -25.41 12.42
CA GLY A 333 -28.00 -24.26 11.94
C GLY A 333 -27.15 -22.98 11.76
N ALA A 334 -25.86 -23.13 11.75
CA ALA A 334 -24.95 -22.04 11.46
C ALA A 334 -24.84 -21.84 9.94
N GLU A 335 -25.20 -20.66 9.47
CA GLU A 335 -25.05 -20.28 8.08
C GLU A 335 -23.59 -20.39 7.68
N GLN A 336 -23.29 -21.02 6.54
CA GLN A 336 -21.92 -21.08 6.05
C GLN A 336 -21.46 -19.69 5.60
N PRO A 337 -20.20 -19.30 5.92
CA PRO A 337 -19.66 -18.00 5.51
C PRO A 337 -19.77 -17.80 4.01
N ARG A 338 -20.29 -16.65 3.61
CA ARG A 338 -20.40 -16.23 2.20
C ARG A 338 -19.63 -14.94 1.98
N LEU A 339 -18.81 -14.92 0.96
CA LEU A 339 -18.01 -13.76 0.60
C LEU A 339 -18.87 -12.80 -0.25
N THR A 340 -19.33 -11.70 0.36
CA THR A 340 -20.18 -10.69 -0.29
C THR A 340 -19.68 -9.26 -0.11
N ASP A 341 -18.88 -8.99 0.91
CA ASP A 341 -18.35 -7.66 1.17
C ASP A 341 -17.20 -7.31 0.20
N GLU A 342 -17.35 -6.20 -0.51
CA GLU A 342 -16.38 -5.77 -1.54
C GLU A 342 -15.01 -5.41 -0.96
N ARG A 343 -14.92 -4.92 0.28
CA ARG A 343 -13.64 -4.63 0.96
C ARG A 343 -12.87 -5.91 1.22
N THR A 344 -13.58 -6.93 1.70
CA THR A 344 -13.01 -8.27 1.90
C THR A 344 -12.52 -8.86 0.58
N ILE A 345 -13.30 -8.70 -0.49
CA ILE A 345 -12.91 -9.16 -1.83
C ILE A 345 -11.65 -8.40 -2.30
N ALA A 346 -11.59 -7.09 -2.10
CA ALA A 346 -10.43 -6.28 -2.45
C ALA A 346 -9.17 -6.71 -1.69
N GLN A 347 -9.31 -6.95 -0.37
CA GLN A 347 -8.22 -7.44 0.47
C GLN A 347 -7.68 -8.79 -0.03
N LEU A 348 -8.57 -9.75 -0.30
CA LEU A 348 -8.18 -11.07 -0.80
C LEU A 348 -7.57 -11.02 -2.21
N ARG A 349 -8.03 -10.11 -3.07
CA ARG A 349 -7.40 -9.85 -4.37
C ARG A 349 -5.98 -9.33 -4.22
N GLY A 350 -5.75 -8.42 -3.25
CA GLY A 350 -4.41 -7.92 -2.93
C GLY A 350 -3.46 -9.05 -2.53
N LEU A 351 -3.90 -9.91 -1.62
CA LEU A 351 -3.13 -11.10 -1.21
C LEU A 351 -2.88 -12.07 -2.38
N SER A 352 -3.89 -12.33 -3.19
CA SER A 352 -3.76 -13.20 -4.38
C SER A 352 -2.75 -12.64 -5.37
N TRP A 353 -2.77 -11.32 -5.60
CA TRP A 353 -1.81 -10.67 -6.47
C TRP A 353 -0.39 -10.79 -5.92
N LEU A 354 -0.17 -10.54 -4.63
CA LEU A 354 1.14 -10.70 -3.97
C LEU A 354 1.69 -12.11 -4.16
N LEU A 355 0.87 -13.13 -3.87
CA LEU A 355 1.27 -14.53 -4.01
C LEU A 355 1.62 -14.90 -5.45
N GLY A 356 0.93 -14.34 -6.44
CA GLY A 356 1.21 -14.57 -7.87
C GLY A 356 2.41 -13.80 -8.41
N ASN A 357 2.97 -12.84 -7.66
CA ASN A 357 4.06 -11.97 -8.12
C ASN A 357 5.27 -11.93 -7.17
N LEU A 358 5.42 -12.92 -6.29
CA LEU A 358 6.51 -12.98 -5.30
C LEU A 358 7.89 -12.93 -5.95
N ASP A 359 8.12 -13.66 -7.04
CA ASP A 359 9.43 -13.71 -7.72
C ASP A 359 9.81 -12.34 -8.29
N ARG A 360 8.83 -11.60 -8.84
CA ARG A 360 9.05 -10.24 -9.34
C ARG A 360 9.35 -9.28 -8.19
N ALA A 361 8.58 -9.34 -7.11
CA ALA A 361 8.83 -8.55 -5.91
C ALA A 361 10.21 -8.84 -5.30
N ALA A 362 10.64 -10.11 -5.29
CA ALA A 362 11.96 -10.51 -4.83
C ALA A 362 13.09 -9.97 -5.72
N ALA A 363 12.90 -9.97 -7.04
CA ALA A 363 13.84 -9.36 -7.97
C ALA A 363 13.99 -7.84 -7.75
N HIS A 364 12.86 -7.13 -7.56
CA HIS A 364 12.89 -5.70 -7.21
C HIS A 364 13.58 -5.46 -5.87
N ARG A 365 13.28 -6.28 -4.83
CA ARG A 365 13.99 -6.23 -3.55
C ARG A 365 15.50 -6.38 -3.74
N ALA A 366 15.94 -7.41 -4.45
CA ALA A 366 17.36 -7.66 -4.68
C ALA A 366 18.05 -6.46 -5.36
N ALA A 367 17.41 -5.84 -6.35
CA ALA A 367 17.93 -4.65 -7.02
C ALA A 367 18.04 -3.43 -6.08
N ILE A 368 17.07 -3.24 -5.19
CA ILE A 368 17.07 -2.17 -4.18
C ILE A 368 18.19 -2.41 -3.15
N GLN A 369 18.25 -3.62 -2.60
CA GLN A 369 19.26 -3.96 -1.58
C GLN A 369 20.70 -3.87 -2.13
N ALA A 370 20.93 -4.23 -3.40
CA ALA A 370 22.23 -4.09 -4.06
C ALA A 370 22.72 -2.63 -4.17
N ARG A 371 21.80 -1.66 -4.15
CA ARG A 371 22.11 -0.22 -4.21
C ARG A 371 22.20 0.45 -2.83
N ARG A 372 21.86 -0.28 -1.77
CA ARG A 372 21.82 0.26 -0.41
C ARG A 372 23.19 0.78 0.02
N LYS A 373 23.21 1.98 0.53
CA LYS A 373 24.38 2.68 1.13
C LYS A 373 24.14 3.08 2.56
N ARG A 374 22.86 3.17 2.98
CA ARG A 374 22.47 3.60 4.33
C ARG A 374 21.63 2.49 4.96
N SER A 375 21.96 2.11 6.18
CA SER A 375 21.25 1.09 6.93
C SER A 375 19.85 1.55 7.35
N ASP A 376 18.94 0.61 7.62
CA ASP A 376 17.64 0.93 8.19
C ASP A 376 17.79 1.61 9.56
N ARG A 377 18.78 1.23 10.36
CA ARG A 377 19.06 1.87 11.66
C ARG A 377 19.28 3.38 11.50
N GLU A 378 20.04 3.81 10.50
CA GLU A 378 20.30 5.22 10.23
C GLU A 378 19.04 5.95 9.70
N ILE A 379 18.22 5.27 8.89
CA ILE A 379 16.98 5.84 8.35
C ILE A 379 15.93 5.96 9.47
N LEU A 380 15.76 4.92 10.27
CA LEU A 380 14.77 4.87 11.34
C LEU A 380 15.10 5.78 12.52
N ALA A 381 16.39 6.10 12.72
CA ALA A 381 16.80 7.11 13.69
C ALA A 381 16.33 8.52 13.30
N ARG A 382 16.09 8.78 11.99
CA ARG A 382 15.54 10.03 11.47
C ARG A 382 14.02 10.01 11.36
N PHE A 383 13.49 8.87 10.92
CA PHE A 383 12.08 8.66 10.62
C PHE A 383 11.62 7.38 11.31
N PRO A 384 11.21 7.47 12.59
CA PRO A 384 10.68 6.33 13.31
C PRO A 384 9.49 5.74 12.56
N ARG A 385 9.23 4.46 12.77
CA ARG A 385 8.03 3.83 12.27
C ARG A 385 6.88 4.00 13.24
N PHE A 386 5.66 3.94 12.71
CA PHE A 386 4.46 4.18 13.50
C PHE A 386 3.58 2.93 13.57
N LEU A 387 2.91 2.79 14.70
CA LEU A 387 1.76 1.92 14.89
C LEU A 387 0.51 2.80 14.83
N VAL A 388 -0.21 2.73 13.74
CA VAL A 388 -1.44 3.51 13.51
C VAL A 388 -2.59 2.54 13.32
N PRO A 389 -3.52 2.41 14.29
CA PRO A 389 -4.72 1.59 14.11
C PRO A 389 -5.62 2.23 13.04
N THR A 390 -5.91 1.47 11.98
CA THR A 390 -6.71 1.95 10.83
C THR A 390 -7.91 1.06 10.52
N TYR A 391 -7.87 -0.17 11.00
CA TYR A 391 -8.95 -1.15 10.83
C TYR A 391 -9.61 -1.50 12.16
N PRO A 392 -10.87 -1.89 12.18
CA PRO A 392 -11.49 -2.49 13.35
C PRO A 392 -10.62 -3.66 13.83
N GLY A 393 -10.35 -3.71 15.13
CA GLY A 393 -9.49 -4.75 15.72
C GLY A 393 -8.00 -4.38 15.85
N ASP A 394 -7.46 -3.43 15.07
CA ASP A 394 -6.06 -3.00 15.18
C ASP A 394 -5.71 -2.49 16.58
N HIS A 395 -6.60 -1.70 17.22
CA HIS A 395 -6.38 -1.23 18.59
C HIS A 395 -6.13 -2.38 19.57
N GLY A 396 -6.96 -3.42 19.53
CA GLY A 396 -6.83 -4.59 20.39
C GLY A 396 -5.56 -5.39 20.05
N LEU A 397 -5.28 -5.61 18.76
CA LEU A 397 -4.10 -6.31 18.31
C LEU A 397 -2.82 -5.59 18.78
N PHE A 398 -2.69 -4.30 18.46
CA PHE A 398 -1.48 -3.52 18.78
C PHE A 398 -1.28 -3.30 20.27
N ALA A 399 -2.34 -3.35 21.08
CA ALA A 399 -2.26 -3.29 22.54
C ALA A 399 -1.90 -4.64 23.19
N SER A 400 -2.06 -5.77 22.49
CA SER A 400 -1.85 -7.09 23.07
C SER A 400 -0.36 -7.34 23.36
N PRO A 401 -0.01 -7.86 24.56
CA PRO A 401 1.38 -8.20 24.89
C PRO A 401 1.98 -9.26 23.93
N GLY A 402 1.14 -10.17 23.43
CA GLY A 402 1.53 -11.17 22.45
C GLY A 402 2.00 -10.54 21.14
N PHE A 403 1.25 -9.60 20.58
CA PHE A 403 1.68 -8.88 19.39
C PHE A 403 2.94 -8.05 19.62
N GLN A 404 3.01 -7.35 20.76
CA GLN A 404 4.17 -6.51 21.08
C GLN A 404 5.47 -7.30 21.20
N SER A 405 5.42 -8.57 21.61
CA SER A 405 6.59 -9.43 21.65
C SER A 405 7.17 -9.79 20.26
N TRP A 406 6.40 -9.58 19.18
CA TRP A 406 6.85 -9.77 17.81
C TRP A 406 7.46 -8.49 17.18
N LEU A 407 7.34 -7.35 17.87
CA LEU A 407 7.96 -6.11 17.41
C LEU A 407 9.41 -6.03 17.90
N PRO A 408 10.38 -5.73 17.02
CA PRO A 408 11.77 -5.58 17.42
C PRO A 408 11.94 -4.43 18.42
N ALA A 409 12.49 -4.71 19.61
CA ALA A 409 12.63 -3.71 20.68
C ALA A 409 13.66 -2.59 20.37
N ASP A 410 14.55 -2.82 19.41
CA ASP A 410 15.57 -1.87 18.94
C ASP A 410 15.13 -1.02 17.74
N VAL A 411 13.91 -1.20 17.25
CA VAL A 411 13.32 -0.37 16.19
C VAL A 411 12.56 0.79 16.83
N PRO A 412 12.85 2.04 16.46
CA PRO A 412 12.07 3.18 16.91
C PRO A 412 10.62 3.07 16.38
N LEU A 413 9.70 2.73 17.28
CA LEU A 413 8.27 2.62 17.00
C LEU A 413 7.51 3.60 17.87
N GLU A 414 6.79 4.51 17.22
CA GLU A 414 5.88 5.46 17.84
C GLU A 414 4.44 4.99 17.70
N ARG A 415 3.59 5.38 18.64
CA ARG A 415 2.16 5.08 18.60
C ARG A 415 1.39 6.36 18.41
N THR A 416 0.45 6.34 17.50
CA THR A 416 -0.48 7.44 17.29
C THR A 416 -1.81 6.89 16.79
N VAL A 417 -2.84 7.72 16.81
CA VAL A 417 -4.16 7.41 16.24
C VAL A 417 -4.46 8.38 15.10
N LEU A 418 -5.40 8.02 14.23
CA LEU A 418 -5.73 8.85 13.07
C LEU A 418 -6.16 10.26 13.48
N ASP A 419 -6.95 10.40 14.55
CA ASP A 419 -7.44 11.70 15.05
C ASP A 419 -6.30 12.65 15.49
N ASP A 420 -5.15 12.09 15.92
CA ASP A 420 -3.99 12.89 16.30
C ASP A 420 -3.21 13.41 15.08
N ILE A 421 -3.28 12.72 13.95
CA ILE A 421 -2.49 13.03 12.75
C ILE A 421 -3.31 13.68 11.64
N MET A 422 -4.64 13.65 11.70
CA MET A 422 -5.52 14.27 10.70
C MET A 422 -6.84 14.74 11.33
N GLU A 423 -7.48 15.71 10.67
CA GLU A 423 -8.84 16.10 11.03
C GLU A 423 -9.83 15.21 10.26
N MET A 424 -10.47 14.30 10.99
CA MET A 424 -11.55 13.46 10.45
C MET A 424 -12.81 14.34 10.39
N GLY A 425 -13.24 14.71 9.16
CA GLY A 425 -14.40 15.55 8.91
C GLY A 425 -15.73 14.79 8.99
#